data_d8b1f0549e222c246d3a5c15acde0ca8
#
_entry.id   d8b1f0549e222c246d3a5c15acde0ca8
#
_cell.length_a   1.000
_cell.length_b   1.000
_cell.length_c   1.000
_cell.angle_alpha   90.00
_cell.angle_beta   90.00
_cell.angle_gamma   90.00
#
_symmetry.space_group_name_H-M   'P 1'
#
loop_
_entity.id
_entity.type
_entity.pdbx_description
1 polymer ?
#
loop_
_entity_poly.entity_id
_entity_poly.type
_entity_poly.pdbx_seq_one_letter_code
_entity_poly.pdbx_strand_id
1 'polypeptide(L)'
;IIDNFKIYGFNNFTLTTHYKNEILNAFFRTKNYKNLNIIFEKKPLGTIGALSNLNKISENFFVSNCDTIIKTNYQEILDFHKNDKNIATIVSCIKKYTLPYGDCKFDENGNFIRILEKPSIEIFANTGFYVFNKSSLNQVPKNKDFDMNFLIEKMIKKKKKIGVYPVDENDWQ
;
A
#
# COMPACT_ATOMS: atom_id res chain seq x y z
N ILE A 1 -2.68 6.27 12.53
CA ILE A 1 -3.27 5.90 11.23
C ILE A 1 -4.76 6.19 11.23
N ILE A 2 -5.59 5.54 12.06
CA ILE A 2 -7.06 5.74 12.07
C ILE A 2 -7.42 7.23 12.21
N ASP A 3 -6.79 7.95 13.12
CA ASP A 3 -7.09 9.37 13.33
C ASP A 3 -6.71 10.23 12.13
N ASN A 4 -5.64 9.90 11.41
CA ASN A 4 -5.29 10.57 10.15
C ASN A 4 -6.39 10.39 9.09
N PHE A 5 -6.94 9.20 8.93
CA PHE A 5 -8.06 8.97 8.03
C PHE A 5 -9.31 9.79 8.41
N LYS A 6 -9.58 9.94 9.72
CA LYS A 6 -10.73 10.72 10.21
C LYS A 6 -10.65 12.20 9.86
N ILE A 7 -9.45 12.78 9.82
CA ILE A 7 -9.22 14.18 9.41
C ILE A 7 -9.81 14.44 8.01
N TYR A 8 -9.72 13.42 7.12
CA TYR A 8 -10.24 13.51 5.75
C TYR A 8 -11.63 12.91 5.57
N GLY A 9 -12.39 12.71 6.68
CA GLY A 9 -13.79 12.27 6.63
C GLY A 9 -14.00 10.75 6.50
N PHE A 10 -12.96 9.95 6.52
CA PHE A 10 -13.10 8.48 6.50
C PHE A 10 -13.43 7.96 7.89
N ASN A 11 -14.55 7.25 8.02
CA ASN A 11 -15.09 6.89 9.34
C ASN A 11 -15.36 5.39 9.53
N ASN A 12 -15.19 4.57 8.50
CA ASN A 12 -15.42 3.13 8.59
C ASN A 12 -14.09 2.39 8.47
N PHE A 13 -13.72 1.62 9.47
CA PHE A 13 -12.44 0.95 9.55
C PHE A 13 -12.61 -0.55 9.80
N THR A 14 -11.75 -1.32 9.18
CA THR A 14 -11.58 -2.75 9.49
C THR A 14 -10.11 -3.01 9.77
N LEU A 15 -9.82 -3.56 10.92
CA LEU A 15 -8.50 -4.04 11.32
C LEU A 15 -8.49 -5.57 11.22
N THR A 16 -7.56 -6.12 10.46
CA THR A 16 -7.29 -7.56 10.47
C THR A 16 -6.12 -7.83 11.40
N THR A 17 -6.22 -8.85 12.23
CA THR A 17 -5.20 -9.15 13.24
C THR A 17 -5.11 -10.65 13.48
N HIS A 18 -3.89 -11.14 13.72
CA HIS A 18 -3.61 -12.51 14.10
C HIS A 18 -2.95 -12.56 15.49
N TYR A 19 -1.83 -11.86 15.66
CA TYR A 19 -1.04 -11.88 16.88
C TYR A 19 -1.58 -10.90 17.92
N LYS A 20 -1.58 -11.32 19.21
CA LYS A 20 -2.03 -10.49 20.36
C LYS A 20 -3.44 -9.89 20.20
N ASN A 21 -4.34 -10.59 19.54
CA ASN A 21 -5.69 -10.12 19.26
C ASN A 21 -6.43 -9.63 20.52
N GLU A 22 -6.34 -10.35 21.64
CA GLU A 22 -7.02 -9.97 22.90
C GLU A 22 -6.55 -8.61 23.43
N ILE A 23 -5.23 -8.36 23.37
CA ILE A 23 -4.64 -7.09 23.79
C ILE A 23 -5.12 -5.95 22.89
N LEU A 24 -5.10 -6.17 21.57
CA LEU A 24 -5.58 -5.18 20.59
C LEU A 24 -7.07 -4.89 20.78
N ASN A 25 -7.90 -5.92 20.99
CA ASN A 25 -9.31 -5.74 21.26
C ASN A 25 -9.56 -4.94 22.55
N ALA A 26 -8.84 -5.25 23.64
CA ALA A 26 -8.94 -4.52 24.88
C ALA A 26 -8.54 -3.03 24.66
N PHE A 27 -7.44 -2.76 23.99
CA PHE A 27 -6.99 -1.41 23.67
C PHE A 27 -8.03 -0.63 22.86
N PHE A 28 -8.56 -1.21 21.77
CA PHE A 28 -9.52 -0.50 20.93
C PHE A 28 -10.87 -0.29 21.59
N ARG A 29 -11.28 -1.14 22.53
CA ARG A 29 -12.47 -0.90 23.36
C ARG A 29 -12.32 0.36 24.23
N THR A 30 -11.12 0.64 24.76
CA THR A 30 -10.87 1.86 25.54
C THR A 30 -10.91 3.13 24.68
N LYS A 31 -10.59 3.03 23.39
CA LYS A 31 -10.55 4.16 22.45
C LYS A 31 -11.91 4.55 21.86
N ASN A 32 -12.94 3.73 22.07
CA ASN A 32 -14.32 3.99 21.65
C ASN A 32 -14.48 4.43 20.18
N TYR A 33 -13.78 3.73 19.27
CA TYR A 33 -13.97 3.94 17.81
C TYR A 33 -15.29 3.32 17.36
N LYS A 34 -16.32 4.14 17.12
CA LYS A 34 -17.71 3.71 16.83
C LYS A 34 -17.83 2.78 15.62
N ASN A 35 -17.00 2.95 14.61
CA ASN A 35 -17.09 2.22 13.33
C ASN A 35 -15.81 1.43 13.03
N LEU A 36 -15.16 0.89 14.04
CA LEU A 36 -14.03 -0.02 13.89
C LEU A 36 -14.50 -1.47 14.01
N ASN A 37 -14.33 -2.22 12.93
CA ASN A 37 -14.52 -3.67 12.91
C ASN A 37 -13.14 -4.35 13.06
N ILE A 38 -13.04 -5.33 13.95
CA ILE A 38 -11.81 -6.11 14.13
C ILE A 38 -12.08 -7.54 13.71
N ILE A 39 -11.30 -8.04 12.76
CA ILE A 39 -11.37 -9.40 12.23
C ILE A 39 -10.14 -10.16 12.70
N PHE A 40 -10.40 -11.24 13.43
CA PHE A 40 -9.35 -12.15 13.88
C PHE A 40 -9.07 -13.21 12.83
N GLU A 41 -7.81 -13.33 12.44
CA GLU A 41 -7.32 -14.38 11.56
C GLU A 41 -6.87 -15.58 12.41
N LYS A 42 -7.53 -16.73 12.23
CA LYS A 42 -7.15 -17.99 12.92
C LYS A 42 -5.74 -18.46 12.53
N LYS A 43 -5.27 -18.08 11.35
CA LYS A 43 -3.92 -18.30 10.83
C LYS A 43 -3.53 -17.10 9.98
N PRO A 44 -2.24 -16.78 9.84
CA PRO A 44 -1.79 -15.71 8.94
C PRO A 44 -2.30 -15.95 7.52
N LEU A 45 -2.85 -14.90 6.90
CA LEU A 45 -3.38 -14.95 5.53
C LEU A 45 -2.57 -14.06 4.57
N GLY A 46 -1.33 -13.73 4.91
CA GLY A 46 -0.49 -12.81 4.15
C GLY A 46 -0.97 -11.37 4.26
N THR A 47 -0.43 -10.51 3.43
CA THR A 47 -0.66 -9.06 3.54
C THR A 47 -2.04 -8.61 3.04
N ILE A 48 -2.76 -9.45 2.26
CA ILE A 48 -4.07 -9.08 1.71
C ILE A 48 -5.12 -10.21 1.76
N GLY A 49 -4.75 -11.43 2.08
CA GLY A 49 -5.69 -12.58 2.05
C GLY A 49 -6.89 -12.42 2.98
N ALA A 50 -6.74 -11.72 4.11
CA ALA A 50 -7.81 -11.43 5.05
C ALA A 50 -8.97 -10.63 4.42
N LEU A 51 -8.69 -9.81 3.40
CA LEU A 51 -9.72 -9.01 2.72
C LEU A 51 -10.75 -9.88 1.97
N SER A 52 -10.42 -11.13 1.65
CA SER A 52 -11.37 -12.08 1.05
C SER A 52 -12.58 -12.38 1.93
N ASN A 53 -12.49 -12.08 3.24
CA ASN A 53 -13.51 -12.33 4.23
C ASN A 53 -14.36 -11.08 4.56
N LEU A 54 -14.10 -9.95 3.90
CA LEU A 54 -14.87 -8.73 4.10
C LEU A 54 -16.24 -8.81 3.41
N ASN A 55 -17.32 -8.70 4.21
CA ASN A 55 -18.68 -8.75 3.69
C ASN A 55 -19.23 -7.38 3.28
N LYS A 56 -18.78 -6.31 3.97
CA LYS A 56 -19.23 -4.94 3.73
C LYS A 56 -18.01 -4.07 3.47
N ILE A 57 -17.85 -3.62 2.25
CA ILE A 57 -16.75 -2.74 1.84
C ILE A 57 -17.27 -1.70 0.85
N SER A 58 -16.74 -0.50 0.91
CA SER A 58 -17.05 0.58 -0.04
C SER A 58 -16.58 0.23 -1.44
N GLU A 59 -17.17 0.88 -2.45
CA GLU A 59 -16.77 0.68 -3.86
C GLU A 59 -15.28 0.95 -4.08
N ASN A 60 -14.76 2.00 -3.45
CA ASN A 60 -13.33 2.25 -3.34
C ASN A 60 -12.94 2.31 -1.87
N PHE A 61 -11.82 1.72 -1.52
CA PHE A 61 -11.35 1.63 -0.14
C PHE A 61 -9.83 1.67 -0.06
N PHE A 62 -9.35 2.18 1.05
CA PHE A 62 -7.92 2.16 1.36
C PHE A 62 -7.51 0.86 2.02
N VAL A 63 -6.28 0.46 1.75
CA VAL A 63 -5.56 -0.60 2.48
C VAL A 63 -4.23 -0.03 2.92
N SER A 64 -3.91 -0.14 4.20
CA SER A 64 -2.66 0.35 4.77
C SER A 64 -2.04 -0.70 5.66
N ASN A 65 -0.73 -0.84 5.59
CA ASN A 65 0.03 -1.53 6.63
C ASN A 65 -0.13 -0.80 7.98
N CYS A 66 -0.01 -1.54 9.08
CA CYS A 66 -0.21 -0.99 10.42
C CYS A 66 0.95 -0.10 10.92
N ASP A 67 2.06 -0.07 10.20
CA ASP A 67 3.28 0.67 10.49
C ASP A 67 3.57 1.79 9.46
N THR A 68 2.60 2.10 8.60
CA THR A 68 2.74 3.12 7.55
C THR A 68 1.89 4.35 7.86
N ILE A 69 2.49 5.51 7.83
CA ILE A 69 1.82 6.81 7.92
C ILE A 69 2.15 7.63 6.68
N ILE A 70 1.13 8.07 5.96
CA ILE A 70 1.26 9.00 4.83
C ILE A 70 0.70 10.36 5.25
N LYS A 71 1.52 11.41 5.12
CA LYS A 71 1.19 12.78 5.49
C LYS A 71 0.76 13.61 4.28
N THR A 72 -0.27 13.14 3.57
CA THR A 72 -0.85 13.86 2.44
C THR A 72 -2.36 13.84 2.52
N ASN A 73 -3.02 14.55 1.65
CA ASN A 73 -4.49 14.59 1.59
C ASN A 73 -5.03 13.27 1.01
N TYR A 74 -5.64 12.44 1.85
CA TYR A 74 -6.18 11.14 1.42
C TYR A 74 -7.34 11.28 0.43
N GLN A 75 -8.05 12.41 0.44
CA GLN A 75 -9.09 12.67 -0.54
C GLN A 75 -8.50 12.83 -1.95
N GLU A 76 -7.35 13.51 -2.08
CA GLU A 76 -6.67 13.65 -3.37
C GLU A 76 -6.19 12.31 -3.94
N ILE A 77 -5.68 11.42 -3.08
CA ILE A 77 -5.34 10.04 -3.50
C ILE A 77 -6.57 9.30 -4.03
N LEU A 78 -7.71 9.43 -3.31
CA LEU A 78 -8.95 8.79 -3.71
C LEU A 78 -9.50 9.38 -5.01
N ASP A 79 -9.41 10.69 -5.19
CA ASP A 79 -9.87 11.37 -6.40
C ASP A 79 -8.99 11.02 -7.61
N PHE A 80 -7.68 10.95 -7.44
CA PHE A 80 -6.77 10.39 -8.45
C PHE A 80 -7.17 8.97 -8.86
N HIS A 81 -7.42 8.09 -7.87
CA HIS A 81 -7.85 6.72 -8.12
C HIS A 81 -9.12 6.65 -8.95
N LYS A 82 -10.13 7.47 -8.61
CA LYS A 82 -11.44 7.49 -9.28
C LYS A 82 -11.38 8.11 -10.67
N ASN A 83 -10.74 9.28 -10.80
CA ASN A 83 -10.66 10.04 -12.05
C ASN A 83 -9.96 9.22 -13.13
N ASP A 84 -8.93 8.51 -12.75
CA ASP A 84 -8.17 7.62 -13.63
C ASP A 84 -8.84 6.25 -13.85
N LYS A 85 -9.94 5.97 -13.14
CA LYS A 85 -10.65 4.67 -13.19
C LYS A 85 -9.71 3.49 -12.90
N ASN A 86 -8.80 3.67 -11.97
CA ASN A 86 -7.86 2.64 -11.56
C ASN A 86 -8.58 1.51 -10.81
N ILE A 87 -8.14 0.25 -10.98
CA ILE A 87 -8.59 -0.86 -10.13
C ILE A 87 -7.81 -0.93 -8.83
N ALA A 88 -6.57 -0.46 -8.89
CA ALA A 88 -5.68 -0.27 -7.76
C ALA A 88 -4.87 1.01 -7.95
N THR A 89 -4.55 1.69 -6.87
CA THR A 89 -3.56 2.77 -6.83
C THR A 89 -2.56 2.46 -5.74
N ILE A 90 -1.29 2.44 -6.09
CA ILE A 90 -0.18 2.23 -5.17
C ILE A 90 0.35 3.60 -4.79
N VAL A 91 0.40 3.92 -3.50
CA VAL A 91 1.10 5.12 -3.04
C VAL A 91 2.58 4.78 -2.93
N SER A 92 3.40 5.51 -3.66
CA SER A 92 4.85 5.26 -3.75
C SER A 92 5.64 6.48 -3.33
N CYS A 93 6.61 6.28 -2.47
CA CYS A 93 7.53 7.33 -2.05
C CYS A 93 8.70 7.43 -3.03
N ILE A 94 8.99 8.65 -3.49
CA ILE A 94 10.17 8.93 -4.29
C ILE A 94 11.38 8.99 -3.36
N LYS A 95 12.31 8.03 -3.51
CA LYS A 95 13.56 7.99 -2.76
C LYS A 95 14.74 8.19 -3.68
N LYS A 96 15.65 9.07 -3.25
CA LYS A 96 16.87 9.38 -3.98
C LYS A 96 18.09 8.88 -3.20
N TYR A 97 18.87 8.03 -3.85
CA TYR A 97 20.10 7.49 -3.31
C TYR A 97 21.29 7.99 -4.13
N THR A 98 22.21 8.68 -3.49
CA THR A 98 23.48 9.08 -4.13
C THR A 98 24.51 8.00 -3.82
N LEU A 99 25.06 7.38 -4.86
CA LEU A 99 26.16 6.41 -4.69
C LEU A 99 27.42 7.19 -4.32
N PRO A 100 28.16 6.78 -3.26
CA PRO A 100 29.35 7.51 -2.82
C PRO A 100 30.58 7.26 -3.71
N TYR A 101 30.43 6.59 -4.84
CA TYR A 101 31.47 6.16 -5.74
C TYR A 101 31.21 6.64 -7.17
N GLY A 102 32.27 6.71 -7.99
CA GLY A 102 32.15 6.86 -9.43
C GLY A 102 31.62 5.58 -10.09
N ASP A 103 30.60 5.71 -10.91
CA ASP A 103 30.03 4.61 -11.69
C ASP A 103 30.69 4.58 -13.07
N CYS A 104 31.50 3.54 -13.33
CA CYS A 104 32.20 3.33 -14.59
C CYS A 104 31.26 2.69 -15.61
N LYS A 105 31.06 3.34 -16.75
CA LYS A 105 30.31 2.82 -17.87
C LYS A 105 31.26 2.23 -18.91
N PHE A 106 30.92 1.07 -19.45
CA PHE A 106 31.69 0.36 -20.48
C PHE A 106 30.73 -0.22 -21.53
N ASP A 107 31.25 -0.49 -22.73
CA ASP A 107 30.50 -1.10 -23.83
C ASP A 107 30.44 -2.65 -23.68
N GLU A 108 29.76 -3.29 -24.63
CA GLU A 108 29.63 -4.75 -24.68
C GLU A 108 30.97 -5.50 -24.84
N ASN A 109 32.02 -4.80 -25.31
CA ASN A 109 33.38 -5.34 -25.49
C ASN A 109 34.29 -5.06 -24.28
N GLY A 110 33.76 -4.38 -23.24
CA GLY A 110 34.53 -4.04 -22.04
C GLY A 110 35.35 -2.75 -22.16
N ASN A 111 35.21 -1.96 -23.24
CA ASN A 111 35.91 -0.68 -23.38
C ASN A 111 35.24 0.37 -22.48
N PHE A 112 36.09 1.15 -21.79
CA PHE A 112 35.62 2.23 -20.94
C PHE A 112 35.00 3.37 -21.80
N ILE A 113 33.80 3.80 -21.37
CA ILE A 113 33.05 4.88 -22.03
C ILE A 113 33.18 6.20 -21.25
N ARG A 114 32.81 6.16 -19.95
CA ARG A 114 32.81 7.33 -19.08
C ARG A 114 32.71 6.92 -17.61
N ILE A 115 33.00 7.87 -16.73
CA ILE A 115 32.70 7.78 -15.30
C ILE A 115 31.60 8.79 -14.95
N LEU A 116 30.66 8.39 -14.12
CA LEU A 116 29.64 9.25 -13.53
C LEU A 116 30.00 9.38 -12.04
N GLU A 117 30.51 10.53 -11.63
CA GLU A 117 30.89 10.77 -10.24
C GLU A 117 29.63 10.92 -9.37
N LYS A 118 29.55 10.11 -8.32
CA LYS A 118 28.46 10.11 -7.32
C LYS A 118 27.06 10.19 -7.95
N PRO A 119 26.70 9.27 -8.85
CA PRO A 119 25.39 9.31 -9.51
C PRO A 119 24.27 9.12 -8.51
N SER A 120 23.13 9.79 -8.77
CA SER A 120 21.91 9.59 -8.00
C SER A 120 20.97 8.63 -8.73
N ILE A 121 20.38 7.72 -7.95
CA ILE A 121 19.36 6.78 -8.40
C ILE A 121 18.05 7.16 -7.72
N GLU A 122 16.99 7.37 -8.49
CA GLU A 122 15.65 7.57 -7.98
C GLU A 122 14.86 6.27 -8.08
N ILE A 123 14.22 5.88 -7.00
CA ILE A 123 13.33 4.73 -6.94
C ILE A 123 11.96 5.13 -6.41
N PHE A 124 10.92 4.45 -6.88
CA PHE A 124 9.57 4.54 -6.34
C PHE A 124 9.37 3.41 -5.33
N ALA A 125 9.60 3.71 -4.05
CA ALA A 125 9.43 2.74 -2.98
C ALA A 125 7.95 2.53 -2.68
N ASN A 126 7.51 1.26 -2.63
CA ASN A 126 6.16 0.93 -2.21
C ASN A 126 6.00 1.23 -0.71
N THR A 127 5.05 2.09 -0.38
CA THR A 127 4.84 2.53 1.01
C THR A 127 4.01 1.55 1.85
N GLY A 128 3.36 0.58 1.23
CA GLY A 128 2.37 -0.25 1.92
C GLY A 128 1.01 0.43 2.10
N PHE A 129 0.75 1.51 1.33
CA PHE A 129 -0.51 2.25 1.34
C PHE A 129 -1.15 2.23 -0.04
N TYR A 130 -2.43 1.85 -0.12
CA TYR A 130 -3.09 1.55 -1.39
C TYR A 130 -4.53 2.04 -1.39
N VAL A 131 -5.07 2.30 -2.59
CA VAL A 131 -6.52 2.39 -2.84
C VAL A 131 -6.92 1.28 -3.79
N PHE A 132 -8.00 0.59 -3.49
CA PHE A 132 -8.56 -0.45 -4.33
C PHE A 132 -10.02 -0.18 -4.69
N ASN A 133 -10.41 -0.54 -5.90
CA ASN A 133 -11.80 -0.76 -6.24
C ASN A 133 -12.26 -2.12 -5.71
N LYS A 134 -13.49 -2.21 -5.25
CA LYS A 134 -14.08 -3.43 -4.67
C LYS A 134 -13.95 -4.66 -5.59
N SER A 135 -14.02 -4.46 -6.90
CA SER A 135 -13.87 -5.54 -7.87
C SER A 135 -12.49 -6.22 -7.85
N SER A 136 -11.47 -5.57 -7.28
CA SER A 136 -10.14 -6.17 -7.09
C SER A 136 -10.18 -7.39 -6.18
N LEU A 137 -11.12 -7.43 -5.21
CA LEU A 137 -11.26 -8.53 -4.26
C LEU A 137 -11.64 -9.86 -4.93
N ASN A 138 -12.23 -9.82 -6.11
CA ASN A 138 -12.50 -11.03 -6.91
C ASN A 138 -11.22 -11.79 -7.31
N GLN A 139 -10.05 -11.15 -7.14
CA GLN A 139 -8.75 -11.75 -7.44
C GLN A 139 -8.11 -12.41 -6.19
N VAL A 140 -8.61 -12.08 -5.00
CA VAL A 140 -8.08 -12.60 -3.72
C VAL A 140 -8.72 -13.95 -3.43
N PRO A 141 -7.93 -15.03 -3.28
CA PRO A 141 -8.46 -16.34 -2.98
C PRO A 141 -8.99 -16.39 -1.55
N LYS A 142 -10.13 -17.07 -1.36
CA LYS A 142 -10.76 -17.19 -0.03
C LYS A 142 -9.93 -18.06 0.92
N ASN A 143 -9.71 -17.56 2.13
CA ASN A 143 -9.06 -18.27 3.24
C ASN A 143 -7.67 -18.85 2.92
N LYS A 144 -6.94 -18.22 2.02
CA LYS A 144 -5.58 -18.60 1.66
C LYS A 144 -4.61 -17.49 2.01
N ASP A 145 -3.40 -17.88 2.34
CA ASP A 145 -2.26 -16.98 2.40
C ASP A 145 -2.05 -16.35 1.02
N PHE A 146 -2.10 -15.01 0.98
CA PHE A 146 -2.01 -14.27 -0.27
C PHE A 146 -1.42 -12.87 -0.03
N ASP A 147 -0.31 -12.61 -0.69
CA ASP A 147 0.39 -11.34 -0.54
C ASP A 147 -0.04 -10.28 -1.57
N MET A 148 0.14 -9.04 -1.19
CA MET A 148 -0.16 -7.86 -1.99
C MET A 148 0.52 -7.92 -3.37
N ASN A 149 1.78 -8.31 -3.42
CA ASN A 149 2.53 -8.38 -4.67
C ASN A 149 1.88 -9.36 -5.66
N PHE A 150 1.41 -10.52 -5.19
CA PHE A 150 0.71 -11.49 -6.05
C PHE A 150 -0.63 -10.93 -6.57
N LEU A 151 -1.34 -10.14 -5.76
CA LEU A 151 -2.56 -9.47 -6.23
C LEU A 151 -2.25 -8.48 -7.35
N ILE A 152 -1.25 -7.63 -7.16
CA ILE A 152 -0.81 -6.63 -8.14
C ILE A 152 -0.37 -7.32 -9.45
N GLU A 153 0.50 -8.32 -9.37
CA GLU A 153 0.94 -9.10 -10.54
C GLU A 153 -0.24 -9.74 -11.29
N LYS A 154 -1.19 -10.33 -10.56
CA LYS A 154 -2.38 -10.95 -11.15
C LYS A 154 -3.25 -9.93 -11.88
N MET A 155 -3.36 -8.71 -11.34
CA MET A 155 -4.07 -7.63 -12.01
C MET A 155 -3.34 -7.14 -13.26
N ILE A 156 -2.01 -7.01 -13.23
CA ILE A 156 -1.18 -6.68 -14.39
C ILE A 156 -1.35 -7.71 -15.50
N LYS A 157 -1.24 -9.01 -15.17
CA LYS A 157 -1.47 -10.11 -16.15
C LYS A 157 -2.85 -10.05 -16.79
N LYS A 158 -3.85 -9.55 -16.07
CA LYS A 158 -5.22 -9.33 -16.59
C LYS A 158 -5.42 -7.97 -17.23
N LYS A 159 -4.34 -7.23 -17.51
CA LYS A 159 -4.37 -5.91 -18.14
C LYS A 159 -5.29 -4.91 -17.43
N LYS A 160 -5.38 -4.99 -16.09
CA LYS A 160 -6.12 -4.03 -15.29
C LYS A 160 -5.31 -2.75 -15.10
N LYS A 161 -5.98 -1.60 -15.11
CA LYS A 161 -5.33 -0.32 -14.90
C LYS A 161 -4.92 -0.16 -13.44
N ILE A 162 -3.64 0.02 -13.19
CA ILE A 162 -3.06 0.28 -11.86
C ILE A 162 -2.36 1.63 -11.93
N GLY A 163 -2.72 2.54 -11.04
CA GLY A 163 -2.08 3.85 -10.92
C GLY A 163 -0.97 3.84 -9.88
N VAL A 164 -0.05 4.77 -9.99
CA VAL A 164 0.95 5.08 -8.97
C VAL A 164 0.76 6.53 -8.55
N TYR A 165 0.52 6.76 -7.26
CA TYR A 165 0.43 8.09 -6.67
C TYR A 165 1.73 8.40 -5.94
N PRO A 166 2.53 9.36 -6.43
CA PRO A 166 3.82 9.68 -5.81
C PRO A 166 3.62 10.53 -4.56
N VAL A 167 4.43 10.29 -3.54
CA VAL A 167 4.58 11.13 -2.35
C VAL A 167 6.06 11.39 -2.08
N ASP A 168 6.34 12.51 -1.43
CA ASP A 168 7.71 12.86 -1.04
C ASP A 168 8.21 12.03 0.15
N GLU A 169 9.53 11.97 0.32
CA GLU A 169 10.14 11.20 1.40
C GLU A 169 9.71 11.69 2.79
N ASN A 170 9.47 13.00 2.96
CA ASN A 170 9.02 13.59 4.23
C ASN A 170 7.56 13.26 4.57
N ASP A 171 6.79 12.83 3.58
CA ASP A 171 5.37 12.49 3.74
C ASP A 171 5.15 11.02 4.11
N TRP A 172 6.20 10.21 4.10
CA TRP A 172 6.15 8.79 4.46
C TRP A 172 6.93 8.47 5.72
N GLN A 173 6.25 7.84 6.69
CA GLN A 173 6.80 7.33 7.96
C GLN A 173 6.36 5.89 8.20
#